data_c3c46cbced44fcd0631f3a0e3bfdbf94
#
_entry.id   c3c46cbced44fcd0631f3a0e3bfdbf94
#
_cell.length_a   1.000
_cell.length_b   1.000
_cell.length_c   1.000
_cell.angle_alpha   90.00
_cell.angle_beta   90.00
_cell.angle_gamma   90.00
#
_symmetry.space_group_name_H-M   'P 1'
#
loop_
_entity.id
_entity.type
_entity.pdbx_description
1 polymer ?
#
loop_
_entity_poly.entity_id
_entity_poly.type
_entity_poly.pdbx_seq_one_letter_code
_entity_poly.pdbx_strand_id
1 'polypeptide(L)'
;MTTLATDSTASMESASHSASAKGWWSGLVGMLIFSGSLPATRLALRDFDPLFLTFARASMAGLLALAIVLLCKERIPTRSQWLSLIVVAVGVVVGFPLLTALALQHVTSAHSVVFVGLLPLATAVFGVLRGGERPRAAFWVFSLIGSALVAAFALGDAGSASLKGDSLMLLAIVLCGLGYAEGGKLSRSLGGWQVISWALILSLPFMAAAMLRWWPAQLGAVSVAGWLSLGYVALFSMFLGFVFWYRGLALGGIAAVGQLQLLQPFFGLALAAWLLHEPVSVAMIGVTLVVVLCVAGAKKFSK
;
A
#
# COMPACT_ATOMS: atom_id res chain seq x y z
N MET A 1 -0.35 -22.08 44.56
CA MET A 1 0.55 -21.71 43.45
C MET A 1 -0.14 -21.70 42.08
N THR A 2 -1.35 -22.20 41.93
CA THR A 2 -2.08 -22.34 40.63
C THR A 2 -2.81 -21.05 40.17
N THR A 3 -3.17 -20.14 41.05
CA THR A 3 -3.91 -18.91 40.74
C THR A 3 -3.06 -17.79 40.10
N LEU A 4 -1.77 -17.72 40.34
CA LEU A 4 -0.88 -16.71 39.75
C LEU A 4 -0.51 -17.00 38.28
N ALA A 5 -0.54 -18.28 37.85
CA ALA A 5 -0.26 -18.67 36.47
C ALA A 5 -1.42 -18.38 35.51
N THR A 6 -2.67 -18.51 35.99
CA THR A 6 -3.88 -18.24 35.20
C THR A 6 -4.12 -16.72 34.96
N ASP A 7 -3.77 -15.86 35.91
CA ASP A 7 -3.85 -14.40 35.77
C ASP A 7 -2.81 -13.86 34.75
N SER A 8 -1.61 -14.43 34.73
CA SER A 8 -0.57 -14.05 33.78
C SER A 8 -0.92 -14.42 32.34
N THR A 9 -1.51 -15.59 32.10
CA THR A 9 -1.93 -16.01 30.75
C THR A 9 -3.10 -15.19 30.23
N ALA A 10 -4.11 -14.91 31.06
CA ALA A 10 -5.25 -14.06 30.70
C ALA A 10 -4.83 -12.62 30.38
N SER A 11 -3.87 -12.05 31.14
CA SER A 11 -3.35 -10.71 30.87
C SER A 11 -2.52 -10.65 29.59
N MET A 12 -1.73 -11.68 29.25
CA MET A 12 -0.99 -11.78 27.99
C MET A 12 -1.91 -11.97 26.77
N GLU A 13 -2.97 -12.76 26.88
CA GLU A 13 -3.98 -12.91 25.82
C GLU A 13 -4.74 -11.61 25.57
N SER A 14 -5.18 -10.93 26.62
CA SER A 14 -5.84 -9.62 26.55
C SER A 14 -4.95 -8.56 25.89
N ALA A 15 -3.67 -8.50 26.23
CA ALA A 15 -2.70 -7.59 25.61
C ALA A 15 -2.46 -7.93 24.12
N SER A 16 -2.40 -9.21 23.77
CA SER A 16 -2.27 -9.68 22.39
C SER A 16 -3.48 -9.33 21.53
N HIS A 17 -4.70 -9.51 22.06
CA HIS A 17 -5.93 -9.12 21.40
C HIS A 17 -6.05 -7.60 21.19
N SER A 18 -5.68 -6.81 22.19
CA SER A 18 -5.64 -5.34 22.08
C SER A 18 -4.64 -4.86 21.04
N ALA A 19 -3.43 -5.43 21.00
CA ALA A 19 -2.42 -5.10 20.00
C ALA A 19 -2.89 -5.44 18.57
N SER A 20 -3.48 -6.61 18.39
CA SER A 20 -4.05 -7.03 17.10
C SER A 20 -5.16 -6.09 16.62
N ALA A 21 -6.08 -5.68 17.50
CA ALA A 21 -7.14 -4.73 17.16
C ALA A 21 -6.57 -3.37 16.76
N LYS A 22 -5.59 -2.83 17.50
CA LYS A 22 -4.89 -1.58 17.14
C LYS A 22 -4.19 -1.69 15.78
N GLY A 23 -3.61 -2.85 15.47
CA GLY A 23 -3.01 -3.12 14.16
C GLY A 23 -4.03 -3.05 13.03
N TRP A 24 -5.21 -3.66 13.22
CA TRP A 24 -6.29 -3.62 12.22
C TRP A 24 -6.80 -2.20 11.97
N TRP A 25 -7.04 -1.42 13.03
CA TRP A 25 -7.46 -0.02 12.88
C TRP A 25 -6.39 0.82 12.18
N SER A 26 -5.12 0.65 12.54
CA SER A 26 -4.02 1.33 11.87
C SER A 26 -3.94 0.97 10.39
N GLY A 27 -4.03 -0.33 10.07
CA GLY A 27 -4.06 -0.81 8.67
C GLY A 27 -5.26 -0.27 7.89
N LEU A 28 -6.44 -0.22 8.52
CA LEU A 28 -7.65 0.34 7.91
C LEU A 28 -7.47 1.83 7.58
N VAL A 29 -6.93 2.63 8.49
CA VAL A 29 -6.62 4.06 8.23
C VAL A 29 -5.64 4.20 7.07
N GLY A 30 -4.55 3.41 7.06
CA GLY A 30 -3.59 3.41 5.95
C GLY A 30 -4.26 3.05 4.62
N MET A 31 -5.09 2.01 4.58
CA MET A 31 -5.82 1.59 3.39
C MET A 31 -6.80 2.67 2.90
N LEU A 32 -7.54 3.33 3.80
CA LEU A 32 -8.44 4.44 3.43
C LEU A 32 -7.68 5.61 2.82
N ILE A 33 -6.51 5.96 3.36
CA ILE A 33 -5.63 6.98 2.77
C ILE A 33 -5.18 6.53 1.36
N PHE A 34 -4.79 5.27 1.19
CA PHE A 34 -4.41 4.76 -0.12
C PHE A 34 -5.56 4.74 -1.12
N SER A 35 -6.80 4.58 -0.67
CA SER A 35 -7.99 4.59 -1.54
C SER A 35 -8.20 5.93 -2.24
N GLY A 36 -7.80 7.04 -1.61
CA GLY A 36 -7.82 8.38 -2.22
C GLY A 36 -6.70 8.62 -3.25
N SER A 37 -5.68 7.74 -3.29
CA SER A 37 -4.51 7.94 -4.16
C SER A 37 -4.85 7.89 -5.64
N LEU A 38 -5.73 6.98 -6.07
CA LEU A 38 -6.09 6.84 -7.48
C LEU A 38 -6.89 8.05 -7.98
N PRO A 39 -7.98 8.50 -7.32
CA PRO A 39 -8.68 9.72 -7.70
C PRO A 39 -7.76 10.96 -7.74
N ALA A 40 -6.93 11.15 -6.70
CA ALA A 40 -5.98 12.26 -6.67
C ALA A 40 -4.94 12.18 -7.80
N THR A 41 -4.40 10.98 -8.08
CA THR A 41 -3.49 10.78 -9.21
C THR A 41 -4.16 11.13 -10.55
N ARG A 42 -5.41 10.72 -10.77
CA ARG A 42 -6.17 11.08 -11.99
C ARG A 42 -6.33 12.58 -12.16
N LEU A 43 -6.60 13.30 -11.07
CA LEU A 43 -6.69 14.76 -11.10
C LEU A 43 -5.32 15.39 -11.41
N ALA A 44 -4.26 14.93 -10.77
CA ALA A 44 -2.90 15.43 -11.00
C ALA A 44 -2.40 15.18 -12.43
N LEU A 45 -2.78 14.06 -13.04
CA LEU A 45 -2.40 13.70 -14.42
C LEU A 45 -3.06 14.59 -15.50
N ARG A 46 -4.00 15.48 -15.15
CA ARG A 46 -4.50 16.50 -16.07
C ARG A 46 -3.46 17.59 -16.34
N ASP A 47 -2.56 17.80 -15.38
CA ASP A 47 -1.60 18.89 -15.38
C ASP A 47 -0.14 18.41 -15.43
N PHE A 48 0.14 17.20 -14.94
CA PHE A 48 1.49 16.67 -14.82
C PHE A 48 1.72 15.43 -15.67
N ASP A 49 2.93 15.30 -16.20
CA ASP A 49 3.40 14.04 -16.79
C ASP A 49 3.43 12.92 -15.74
N PRO A 50 3.04 11.67 -16.09
CA PRO A 50 2.99 10.55 -15.16
C PRO A 50 4.34 10.24 -14.46
N LEU A 51 5.45 10.35 -15.19
CA LEU A 51 6.79 10.11 -14.64
C LEU A 51 7.19 11.23 -13.69
N PHE A 52 6.98 12.49 -14.11
CA PHE A 52 7.21 13.63 -13.21
C PHE A 52 6.40 13.48 -11.92
N LEU A 53 5.10 13.21 -12.02
CA LEU A 53 4.22 13.03 -10.86
C LEU A 53 4.75 11.92 -9.92
N THR A 54 5.20 10.80 -10.50
CA THR A 54 5.76 9.67 -9.74
C THR A 54 7.03 10.06 -8.99
N PHE A 55 7.96 10.76 -9.65
CA PHE A 55 9.22 11.16 -9.04
C PHE A 55 9.04 12.34 -8.06
N ALA A 56 8.19 13.31 -8.40
CA ALA A 56 7.91 14.47 -7.55
C ALA A 56 7.27 14.05 -6.21
N ARG A 57 6.24 13.18 -6.23
CA ARG A 57 5.61 12.70 -4.99
C ARG A 57 6.59 11.99 -4.06
N ALA A 58 7.49 11.17 -4.61
CA ALA A 58 8.49 10.46 -3.82
C ALA A 58 9.57 11.41 -3.29
N SER A 59 9.99 12.40 -4.08
CA SER A 59 10.97 13.42 -3.67
C SER A 59 10.41 14.31 -2.56
N MET A 60 9.18 14.80 -2.70
CA MET A 60 8.51 15.62 -1.67
C MET A 60 8.36 14.84 -0.36
N ALA A 61 7.89 13.59 -0.43
CA ALA A 61 7.78 12.71 0.74
C ALA A 61 9.16 12.43 1.36
N GLY A 62 10.19 12.23 0.53
CA GLY A 62 11.57 12.00 0.96
C GLY A 62 12.19 13.21 1.67
N LEU A 63 11.95 14.43 1.17
CA LEU A 63 12.38 15.66 1.84
C LEU A 63 11.67 15.86 3.18
N LEU A 64 10.35 15.58 3.24
CA LEU A 64 9.60 15.61 4.49
C LEU A 64 10.14 14.59 5.48
N ALA A 65 10.36 13.35 5.03
CA ALA A 65 10.92 12.29 5.86
C ALA A 65 12.30 12.66 6.41
N LEU A 66 13.18 13.24 5.57
CA LEU A 66 14.48 13.72 5.99
C LEU A 66 14.36 14.81 7.05
N ALA A 67 13.48 15.79 6.86
CA ALA A 67 13.25 16.85 7.83
C ALA A 67 12.76 16.28 9.18
N ILE A 68 11.81 15.34 9.17
CA ILE A 68 11.28 14.72 10.39
C ILE A 68 12.36 13.90 11.11
N VAL A 69 13.14 13.09 10.39
CA VAL A 69 14.22 12.28 10.96
C VAL A 69 15.28 13.16 11.64
N LEU A 70 15.65 14.28 10.99
CA LEU A 70 16.61 15.25 11.55
C LEU A 70 16.05 15.97 12.78
N LEU A 71 14.79 16.43 12.73
CA LEU A 71 14.14 17.13 13.83
C LEU A 71 13.94 16.22 15.05
N CYS A 72 13.53 14.98 14.81
CA CYS A 72 13.35 13.99 15.87
C CYS A 72 14.67 13.40 16.37
N LYS A 73 15.81 13.73 15.73
CA LYS A 73 17.13 13.16 16.03
C LYS A 73 17.11 11.62 16.04
N GLU A 74 16.40 11.05 15.07
CA GLU A 74 16.20 9.61 14.98
C GLU A 74 17.52 8.88 14.73
N ARG A 75 17.67 7.71 15.33
CA ARG A 75 18.89 6.92 15.20
C ARG A 75 19.04 6.36 13.80
N ILE A 76 20.28 6.37 13.30
CA ILE A 76 20.61 5.72 12.03
C ILE A 76 20.38 4.21 12.16
N PRO A 77 19.73 3.57 11.17
CA PRO A 77 19.49 2.13 11.17
C PRO A 77 20.79 1.32 11.28
N THR A 78 20.70 0.19 11.96
CA THR A 78 21.81 -0.73 12.09
C THR A 78 22.16 -1.39 10.75
N ARG A 79 23.39 -1.90 10.61
CA ARG A 79 23.83 -2.57 9.37
C ARG A 79 22.91 -3.71 8.94
N SER A 80 22.33 -4.45 9.88
CA SER A 80 21.37 -5.52 9.57
C SER A 80 20.03 -5.06 9.04
N GLN A 81 19.64 -3.80 9.29
CA GLN A 81 18.36 -3.23 8.85
C GLN A 81 18.42 -2.63 7.45
N TRP A 82 19.63 -2.28 6.96
CA TRP A 82 19.78 -1.62 5.65
C TRP A 82 19.29 -2.47 4.49
N LEU A 83 19.55 -3.78 4.48
CA LEU A 83 19.08 -4.65 3.42
C LEU A 83 17.54 -4.66 3.34
N SER A 84 16.86 -4.74 4.49
CA SER A 84 15.41 -4.66 4.58
C SER A 84 14.89 -3.31 4.10
N LEU A 85 15.55 -2.20 4.46
CA LEU A 85 15.19 -0.86 4.00
C LEU A 85 15.38 -0.68 2.50
N ILE A 86 16.43 -1.25 1.91
CA ILE A 86 16.62 -1.27 0.45
C ILE A 86 15.49 -2.04 -0.23
N VAL A 87 15.09 -3.19 0.30
CA VAL A 87 13.95 -3.96 -0.23
C VAL A 87 12.65 -3.14 -0.16
N VAL A 88 12.41 -2.44 0.95
CA VAL A 88 11.25 -1.54 1.09
C VAL A 88 11.34 -0.39 0.09
N ALA A 89 12.49 0.28 -0.04
CA ALA A 89 12.69 1.38 -0.97
C ALA A 89 12.44 0.95 -2.43
N VAL A 90 13.08 -0.15 -2.84
CA VAL A 90 12.90 -0.71 -4.19
C VAL A 90 11.48 -1.22 -4.41
N GLY A 91 10.85 -1.84 -3.40
CA GLY A 91 9.51 -2.42 -3.53
C GLY A 91 8.41 -1.37 -3.67
N VAL A 92 8.34 -0.45 -2.71
CA VAL A 92 7.17 0.44 -2.58
C VAL A 92 7.40 1.89 -2.95
N VAL A 93 8.63 2.39 -2.84
CA VAL A 93 8.91 3.80 -3.16
C VAL A 93 9.26 3.97 -4.64
N VAL A 94 10.10 3.08 -5.18
CA VAL A 94 10.60 3.15 -6.56
C VAL A 94 9.84 2.19 -7.46
N GLY A 95 9.90 0.88 -7.16
CA GLY A 95 9.50 -0.20 -8.06
C GLY A 95 8.02 -0.16 -8.42
N PHE A 96 7.15 -0.28 -7.42
CA PHE A 96 5.70 -0.29 -7.67
C PHE A 96 5.21 0.94 -8.42
N PRO A 97 5.51 2.20 -8.01
CA PRO A 97 5.02 3.36 -8.73
C PRO A 97 5.59 3.50 -10.14
N LEU A 98 6.89 3.23 -10.32
CA LEU A 98 7.54 3.33 -11.62
C LEU A 98 7.04 2.27 -12.60
N LEU A 99 7.00 1.00 -12.17
CA LEU A 99 6.53 -0.09 -13.02
C LEU A 99 5.05 0.06 -13.38
N THR A 100 4.23 0.53 -12.44
CA THR A 100 2.81 0.84 -12.72
C THR A 100 2.68 1.98 -13.72
N ALA A 101 3.46 3.07 -13.59
CA ALA A 101 3.45 4.17 -14.55
C ALA A 101 3.86 3.70 -15.96
N LEU A 102 4.88 2.85 -16.06
CA LEU A 102 5.32 2.26 -17.33
C LEU A 102 4.28 1.28 -17.91
N ALA A 103 3.65 0.47 -17.06
CA ALA A 103 2.60 -0.46 -17.48
C ALA A 103 1.39 0.26 -18.07
N LEU A 104 0.97 1.38 -17.46
CA LEU A 104 -0.16 2.20 -17.92
C LEU A 104 0.04 2.83 -19.32
N GLN A 105 1.25 2.80 -19.86
CA GLN A 105 1.51 3.15 -21.26
C GLN A 105 1.07 2.02 -22.23
N HIS A 106 0.80 0.82 -21.74
CA HIS A 106 0.50 -0.37 -22.52
C HIS A 106 -0.85 -1.01 -22.18
N VAL A 107 -1.40 -0.73 -21.02
CA VAL A 107 -2.71 -1.26 -20.53
C VAL A 107 -3.55 -0.15 -19.93
N THR A 108 -4.88 -0.36 -19.89
CA THR A 108 -5.82 0.60 -19.29
C THR A 108 -5.73 0.59 -17.76
N SER A 109 -6.18 1.68 -17.12
CA SER A 109 -6.28 1.72 -15.66
C SER A 109 -7.19 0.64 -15.09
N ALA A 110 -8.31 0.33 -15.76
CA ALA A 110 -9.22 -0.74 -15.37
C ALA A 110 -8.51 -2.11 -15.40
N HIS A 111 -7.76 -2.42 -16.47
CA HIS A 111 -6.97 -3.63 -16.57
C HIS A 111 -5.90 -3.74 -15.46
N SER A 112 -5.27 -2.63 -15.09
CA SER A 112 -4.28 -2.58 -14.00
C SER A 112 -4.86 -2.94 -12.63
N VAL A 113 -6.15 -2.64 -12.37
CA VAL A 113 -6.83 -2.98 -11.11
C VAL A 113 -6.91 -4.50 -10.90
N VAL A 114 -6.96 -5.30 -11.97
CA VAL A 114 -6.90 -6.77 -11.89
C VAL A 114 -5.66 -7.23 -11.12
N PHE A 115 -4.51 -6.66 -11.49
CA PHE A 115 -3.23 -6.99 -10.85
C PHE A 115 -3.17 -6.46 -9.41
N VAL A 116 -3.66 -5.24 -9.16
CA VAL A 116 -3.72 -4.69 -7.79
C VAL A 116 -4.56 -5.57 -6.87
N GLY A 117 -5.59 -6.23 -7.39
CA GLY A 117 -6.37 -7.24 -6.65
C GLY A 117 -5.55 -8.45 -6.19
N LEU A 118 -4.39 -8.72 -6.80
CA LEU A 118 -3.46 -9.78 -6.39
C LEU A 118 -2.47 -9.34 -5.28
N LEU A 119 -2.36 -8.04 -5.01
CA LEU A 119 -1.40 -7.51 -4.04
C LEU A 119 -1.60 -8.06 -2.62
N PRO A 120 -2.83 -8.21 -2.08
CA PRO A 120 -3.05 -8.84 -0.78
C PRO A 120 -2.53 -10.27 -0.71
N LEU A 121 -2.72 -11.04 -1.80
CA LEU A 121 -2.22 -12.40 -1.91
C LEU A 121 -0.68 -12.43 -1.92
N ALA A 122 -0.04 -11.59 -2.74
CA ALA A 122 1.41 -11.45 -2.77
C ALA A 122 1.98 -11.05 -1.40
N THR A 123 1.32 -10.09 -0.72
CA THR A 123 1.70 -9.66 0.63
C THR A 123 1.60 -10.81 1.64
N ALA A 124 0.56 -11.63 1.56
CA ALA A 124 0.39 -12.79 2.43
C ALA A 124 1.47 -13.86 2.18
N VAL A 125 1.78 -14.17 0.91
CA VAL A 125 2.86 -15.10 0.55
C VAL A 125 4.20 -14.64 1.13
N PHE A 126 4.55 -13.37 0.96
CA PHE A 126 5.78 -12.83 1.54
C PHE A 126 5.70 -12.67 3.05
N GLY A 127 4.52 -12.50 3.64
CA GLY A 127 4.29 -12.56 5.09
C GLY A 127 4.68 -13.91 5.67
N VAL A 128 4.39 -15.00 4.97
CA VAL A 128 4.86 -16.35 5.33
C VAL A 128 6.37 -16.48 5.12
N LEU A 129 6.88 -16.13 3.93
CA LEU A 129 8.29 -16.36 3.57
C LEU A 129 9.26 -15.46 4.36
N ARG A 130 8.91 -14.23 4.63
CA ARG A 130 9.78 -13.21 5.25
C ARG A 130 9.35 -12.84 6.67
N GLY A 131 8.06 -12.85 6.96
CA GLY A 131 7.48 -12.51 8.25
C GLY A 131 7.35 -13.67 9.23
N GLY A 132 7.55 -14.91 8.76
CA GLY A 132 7.42 -16.13 9.55
C GLY A 132 5.98 -16.46 9.97
N GLU A 133 4.98 -15.89 9.28
CA GLU A 133 3.56 -16.10 9.58
C GLU A 133 3.10 -17.49 9.07
N ARG A 134 2.12 -18.07 9.72
CA ARG A 134 1.59 -19.40 9.39
C ARG A 134 0.05 -19.40 9.38
N PRO A 135 -0.57 -18.73 8.38
CA PRO A 135 -2.02 -18.72 8.26
C PRO A 135 -2.58 -20.13 8.03
N ARG A 136 -3.78 -20.39 8.55
CA ARG A 136 -4.49 -21.67 8.32
C ARG A 136 -4.91 -21.80 6.85
N ALA A 137 -5.16 -23.02 6.39
CA ALA A 137 -5.61 -23.28 5.01
C ALA A 137 -6.84 -22.46 4.60
N ALA A 138 -7.82 -22.30 5.51
CA ALA A 138 -9.00 -21.48 5.27
C ALA A 138 -8.68 -20.00 4.95
N PHE A 139 -7.60 -19.43 5.51
CA PHE A 139 -7.13 -18.08 5.15
C PHE A 139 -6.88 -17.96 3.64
N TRP A 140 -6.18 -18.93 3.06
CA TRP A 140 -5.82 -18.92 1.64
C TRP A 140 -7.05 -19.02 0.75
N VAL A 141 -8.08 -19.80 1.15
CA VAL A 141 -9.34 -19.88 0.42
C VAL A 141 -10.02 -18.51 0.35
N PHE A 142 -10.16 -17.81 1.48
CA PHE A 142 -10.76 -16.48 1.52
C PHE A 142 -9.92 -15.45 0.75
N SER A 143 -8.59 -15.50 0.87
CA SER A 143 -7.68 -14.61 0.17
C SER A 143 -7.75 -14.80 -1.35
N LEU A 144 -7.78 -16.04 -1.83
CA LEU A 144 -7.91 -16.37 -3.25
C LEU A 144 -9.27 -15.95 -3.81
N ILE A 145 -10.37 -16.26 -3.11
CA ILE A 145 -11.71 -15.84 -3.53
C ILE A 145 -11.80 -14.32 -3.59
N GLY A 146 -11.33 -13.60 -2.55
CA GLY A 146 -11.35 -12.14 -2.54
C GLY A 146 -10.53 -11.53 -3.68
N SER A 147 -9.32 -12.02 -3.91
CA SER A 147 -8.48 -11.57 -5.03
C SER A 147 -9.10 -11.87 -6.40
N ALA A 148 -9.67 -13.07 -6.58
CA ALA A 148 -10.35 -13.44 -7.82
C ALA A 148 -11.59 -12.58 -8.09
N LEU A 149 -12.38 -12.25 -7.06
CA LEU A 149 -13.56 -11.38 -7.18
C LEU A 149 -13.15 -9.94 -7.60
N VAL A 150 -12.11 -9.38 -6.99
CA VAL A 150 -11.60 -8.05 -7.38
C VAL A 150 -11.10 -8.09 -8.82
N ALA A 151 -10.34 -9.11 -9.19
CA ALA A 151 -9.84 -9.29 -10.55
C ALA A 151 -10.99 -9.46 -11.55
N ALA A 152 -11.97 -10.30 -11.26
CA ALA A 152 -13.14 -10.52 -12.14
C ALA A 152 -13.98 -9.23 -12.32
N PHE A 153 -14.18 -8.46 -11.24
CA PHE A 153 -14.88 -7.18 -11.30
C PHE A 153 -14.15 -6.18 -12.21
N ALA A 154 -12.82 -6.11 -12.10
CA ALA A 154 -12.01 -5.22 -12.93
C ALA A 154 -11.92 -5.66 -14.41
N LEU A 155 -12.02 -6.97 -14.70
CA LEU A 155 -12.02 -7.51 -16.07
C LEU A 155 -13.27 -7.11 -16.85
N GLY A 156 -14.39 -6.83 -16.19
CA GLY A 156 -15.63 -6.36 -16.84
C GLY A 156 -15.44 -5.06 -17.64
N ASP A 157 -14.47 -4.23 -17.26
CA ASP A 157 -14.13 -2.94 -17.90
C ASP A 157 -12.73 -2.96 -18.58
N ALA A 158 -12.07 -4.14 -18.64
CA ALA A 158 -10.70 -4.25 -19.13
C ALA A 158 -10.62 -4.14 -20.66
N GLY A 159 -9.84 -3.18 -21.12
CA GLY A 159 -9.44 -3.08 -22.53
C GLY A 159 -8.43 -4.17 -22.97
N SER A 160 -7.83 -4.00 -24.13
CA SER A 160 -6.90 -4.97 -24.71
C SER A 160 -5.73 -5.32 -23.77
N ALA A 161 -5.49 -6.60 -23.60
CA ALA A 161 -4.33 -7.12 -22.88
C ALA A 161 -3.01 -6.81 -23.63
N SER A 162 -1.95 -6.54 -22.89
CA SER A 162 -0.60 -6.33 -23.42
C SER A 162 0.41 -7.11 -22.59
N LEU A 163 1.07 -8.09 -23.19
CA LEU A 163 2.06 -8.92 -22.49
C LEU A 163 3.14 -8.08 -21.77
N LYS A 164 3.56 -6.96 -22.38
CA LYS A 164 4.51 -6.03 -21.76
C LYS A 164 3.91 -5.30 -20.57
N GLY A 165 2.70 -4.77 -20.70
CA GLY A 165 1.98 -4.11 -19.62
C GLY A 165 1.71 -5.06 -18.47
N ASP A 166 1.23 -6.27 -18.76
CA ASP A 166 0.90 -7.30 -17.79
C ASP A 166 2.13 -7.78 -17.00
N SER A 167 3.26 -8.00 -17.70
CA SER A 167 4.51 -8.38 -17.03
C SER A 167 5.05 -7.28 -16.11
N LEU A 168 4.95 -6.01 -16.52
CA LEU A 168 5.31 -4.87 -15.68
C LEU A 168 4.42 -4.77 -14.43
N MET A 169 3.10 -4.96 -14.59
CA MET A 169 2.15 -4.97 -13.46
C MET A 169 2.43 -6.13 -12.51
N LEU A 170 2.65 -7.35 -13.04
CA LEU A 170 2.96 -8.50 -12.20
C LEU A 170 4.24 -8.28 -11.38
N LEU A 171 5.29 -7.75 -12.03
CA LEU A 171 6.54 -7.39 -11.34
C LEU A 171 6.30 -6.31 -10.27
N ALA A 172 5.48 -5.29 -10.57
CA ALA A 172 5.11 -4.26 -9.61
C ALA A 172 4.43 -4.86 -8.36
N ILE A 173 3.48 -5.78 -8.55
CA ILE A 173 2.77 -6.45 -7.46
C ILE A 173 3.71 -7.31 -6.61
N VAL A 174 4.59 -8.09 -7.24
CA VAL A 174 5.58 -8.92 -6.54
C VAL A 174 6.52 -8.06 -5.70
N LEU A 175 7.08 -7.00 -6.27
CA LEU A 175 7.98 -6.09 -5.57
C LEU A 175 7.26 -5.35 -4.42
N CYS A 176 6.04 -4.90 -4.65
CA CYS A 176 5.24 -4.22 -3.63
C CYS A 176 4.86 -5.14 -2.47
N GLY A 177 4.39 -6.36 -2.77
CA GLY A 177 4.08 -7.37 -1.76
C GLY A 177 5.29 -7.75 -0.90
N LEU A 178 6.46 -7.91 -1.52
CA LEU A 178 7.72 -8.12 -0.81
C LEU A 178 8.07 -6.90 0.07
N GLY A 179 7.98 -5.69 -0.47
CA GLY A 179 8.23 -4.45 0.27
C GLY A 179 7.27 -4.25 1.45
N TYR A 180 6.01 -4.63 1.31
CA TYR A 180 5.03 -4.61 2.41
C TYR A 180 5.38 -5.62 3.50
N ALA A 181 5.73 -6.84 3.14
CA ALA A 181 6.09 -7.87 4.10
C ALA A 181 7.39 -7.53 4.84
N GLU A 182 8.41 -7.08 4.12
CA GLU A 182 9.68 -6.71 4.72
C GLU A 182 9.55 -5.46 5.61
N GLY A 183 8.81 -4.44 5.14
CA GLY A 183 8.52 -3.24 5.92
C GLY A 183 7.68 -3.52 7.15
N GLY A 184 6.66 -4.39 7.05
CA GLY A 184 5.87 -4.83 8.18
C GLY A 184 6.70 -5.59 9.24
N LYS A 185 7.58 -6.50 8.78
CA LYS A 185 8.53 -7.20 9.64
C LYS A 185 9.49 -6.23 10.34
N LEU A 186 10.13 -5.35 9.57
CA LEU A 186 11.11 -4.39 10.09
C LEU A 186 10.44 -3.40 11.06
N SER A 187 9.18 -3.05 10.85
CA SER A 187 8.43 -2.13 11.72
C SER A 187 8.18 -2.68 13.13
N ARG A 188 8.33 -3.98 13.34
CA ARG A 188 8.26 -4.60 14.68
C ARG A 188 9.43 -4.17 15.57
N SER A 189 10.56 -3.82 14.99
CA SER A 189 11.79 -3.42 15.71
C SER A 189 12.13 -1.94 15.55
N LEU A 190 11.92 -1.37 14.37
CA LEU A 190 12.30 0.02 14.07
C LEU A 190 11.13 0.99 14.25
N GLY A 191 9.89 0.53 14.05
CA GLY A 191 8.70 1.37 14.00
C GLY A 191 8.24 1.71 12.58
N GLY A 192 6.93 1.86 12.38
CA GLY A 192 6.35 2.02 11.04
C GLY A 192 6.74 3.33 10.35
N TRP A 193 6.77 4.44 11.08
CA TRP A 193 7.14 5.73 10.51
C TRP A 193 8.65 5.82 10.21
N GLN A 194 9.48 5.19 11.00
CA GLN A 194 10.93 5.12 10.74
C GLN A 194 11.23 4.31 9.48
N VAL A 195 10.56 3.16 9.30
CA VAL A 195 10.76 2.32 8.12
C VAL A 195 10.47 3.08 6.85
N ILE A 196 9.30 3.74 6.75
CA ILE A 196 8.98 4.49 5.53
C ILE A 196 9.88 5.73 5.36
N SER A 197 10.22 6.43 6.45
CA SER A 197 11.11 7.58 6.38
C SER A 197 12.48 7.21 5.83
N TRP A 198 13.11 6.17 6.35
CA TRP A 198 14.41 5.73 5.87
C TRP A 198 14.37 5.17 4.45
N ALA A 199 13.31 4.47 4.05
CA ALA A 199 13.13 4.01 2.68
C ALA A 199 12.99 5.19 1.69
N LEU A 200 12.26 6.23 2.07
CA LEU A 200 12.12 7.47 1.28
C LEU A 200 13.44 8.25 1.18
N ILE A 201 14.18 8.36 2.29
CA ILE A 201 15.50 9.02 2.31
C ILE A 201 16.49 8.29 1.42
N LEU A 202 16.52 6.94 1.46
CA LEU A 202 17.34 6.13 0.57
C LEU A 202 17.02 6.35 -0.91
N SER A 203 15.73 6.51 -1.23
CA SER A 203 15.26 6.71 -2.59
C SER A 203 15.42 8.15 -3.07
N LEU A 204 15.55 9.12 -2.15
CA LEU A 204 15.49 10.54 -2.43
C LEU A 204 16.51 11.01 -3.48
N PRO A 205 17.81 10.64 -3.42
CA PRO A 205 18.78 11.11 -4.43
C PRO A 205 18.39 10.69 -5.84
N PHE A 206 17.93 9.44 -5.98
CA PHE A 206 17.52 8.88 -7.25
C PHE A 206 16.20 9.51 -7.76
N MET A 207 15.21 9.63 -6.88
CA MET A 207 13.91 10.20 -7.22
C MET A 207 14.01 11.70 -7.54
N ALA A 208 14.85 12.45 -6.81
CA ALA A 208 15.07 13.88 -7.07
C ALA A 208 15.79 14.09 -8.41
N ALA A 209 16.82 13.29 -8.72
CA ALA A 209 17.50 13.37 -10.01
C ALA A 209 16.54 13.03 -11.18
N ALA A 210 15.72 12.00 -11.03
CA ALA A 210 14.71 11.65 -12.02
C ALA A 210 13.64 12.75 -12.15
N MET A 211 13.15 13.33 -11.05
CA MET A 211 12.21 14.45 -11.07
C MET A 211 12.75 15.63 -11.87
N LEU A 212 14.03 15.98 -11.69
CA LEU A 212 14.67 17.08 -12.43
C LEU A 212 14.78 16.79 -13.93
N ARG A 213 15.00 15.52 -14.33
CA ARG A 213 15.05 15.11 -15.74
C ARG A 213 13.70 15.25 -16.45
N TRP A 214 12.58 15.06 -15.75
CA TRP A 214 11.21 15.20 -16.27
C TRP A 214 10.50 16.46 -15.78
N TRP A 215 11.28 17.51 -15.44
CA TRP A 215 10.71 18.76 -14.96
C TRP A 215 9.80 19.40 -16.03
N PRO A 216 8.56 19.76 -15.69
CA PRO A 216 7.63 20.34 -16.64
C PRO A 216 8.08 21.73 -17.10
N ALA A 217 7.95 22.02 -18.40
CA ALA A 217 8.35 23.28 -18.99
C ALA A 217 7.51 24.49 -18.49
N GLN A 218 6.26 24.26 -18.10
CA GLN A 218 5.32 25.32 -17.71
C GLN A 218 4.60 24.99 -16.40
N LEU A 219 5.17 25.36 -15.27
CA LEU A 219 4.52 25.19 -13.96
C LEU A 219 3.37 26.18 -13.73
N GLY A 220 3.38 27.35 -14.38
CA GLY A 220 2.36 28.38 -14.21
C GLY A 220 0.97 28.00 -14.77
N ALA A 221 0.89 26.97 -15.62
CA ALA A 221 -0.36 26.46 -16.17
C ALA A 221 -1.02 25.38 -15.29
N VAL A 222 -0.32 24.93 -14.24
CA VAL A 222 -0.82 23.87 -13.35
C VAL A 222 -1.97 24.39 -12.50
N SER A 223 -3.10 23.69 -12.51
CA SER A 223 -4.29 24.04 -11.73
C SER A 223 -4.06 23.88 -10.21
N VAL A 224 -4.84 24.58 -9.40
CA VAL A 224 -4.84 24.40 -7.93
C VAL A 224 -5.20 22.94 -7.59
N ALA A 225 -6.12 22.33 -8.33
CA ALA A 225 -6.48 20.92 -8.14
C ALA A 225 -5.30 19.98 -8.42
N GLY A 226 -4.48 20.27 -9.44
CA GLY A 226 -3.25 19.52 -9.73
C GLY A 226 -2.24 19.60 -8.58
N TRP A 227 -1.98 20.79 -8.05
CA TRP A 227 -1.08 20.97 -6.91
C TRP A 227 -1.58 20.32 -5.62
N LEU A 228 -2.87 20.46 -5.29
CA LEU A 228 -3.48 19.80 -4.13
C LEU A 228 -3.42 18.27 -4.26
N SER A 229 -3.65 17.76 -5.47
CA SER A 229 -3.57 16.34 -5.77
C SER A 229 -2.14 15.79 -5.63
N LEU A 230 -1.14 16.51 -6.17
CA LEU A 230 0.27 16.17 -5.96
C LEU A 230 0.63 16.20 -4.47
N GLY A 231 0.21 17.22 -3.74
CA GLY A 231 0.37 17.31 -2.28
C GLY A 231 -0.24 16.12 -1.56
N TYR A 232 -1.46 15.73 -1.92
CA TYR A 232 -2.12 14.57 -1.34
C TYR A 232 -1.34 13.27 -1.58
N VAL A 233 -0.97 12.98 -2.83
CA VAL A 233 -0.27 11.74 -3.13
C VAL A 233 1.14 11.70 -2.54
N ALA A 234 1.79 12.84 -2.35
CA ALA A 234 3.08 12.94 -1.70
C ALA A 234 2.97 12.77 -0.17
N LEU A 235 2.14 13.58 0.49
CA LEU A 235 2.10 13.64 1.96
C LEU A 235 1.26 12.52 2.56
N PHE A 236 0.06 12.31 2.02
CA PHE A 236 -0.86 11.33 2.59
C PHE A 236 -0.57 9.93 2.06
N SER A 237 -0.52 9.74 0.74
CA SER A 237 -0.35 8.40 0.16
C SER A 237 1.07 7.86 0.35
N MET A 238 2.11 8.68 0.07
CA MET A 238 3.50 8.19 0.06
C MET A 238 4.16 8.22 1.44
N PHE A 239 3.65 9.00 2.40
CA PHE A 239 4.20 9.10 3.75
C PHE A 239 3.22 8.66 4.82
N LEU A 240 2.17 9.44 5.14
CA LEU A 240 1.26 9.14 6.25
C LEU A 240 0.53 7.80 6.10
N GLY A 241 0.08 7.46 4.90
CA GLY A 241 -0.55 6.18 4.61
C GLY A 241 0.37 5.01 5.00
N PHE A 242 1.65 5.10 4.66
CA PHE A 242 2.63 4.07 5.04
C PHE A 242 2.97 4.05 6.52
N VAL A 243 2.94 5.17 7.22
CA VAL A 243 3.09 5.19 8.69
C VAL A 243 2.04 4.31 9.35
N PHE A 244 0.76 4.52 8.98
CA PHE A 244 -0.34 3.72 9.49
C PHE A 244 -0.31 2.28 8.98
N TRP A 245 0.01 2.09 7.71
CA TRP A 245 0.06 0.79 7.06
C TRP A 245 1.10 -0.13 7.71
N TYR A 246 2.34 0.30 7.80
CA TYR A 246 3.42 -0.50 8.41
C TYR A 246 3.19 -0.77 9.88
N ARG A 247 2.66 0.20 10.63
CA ARG A 247 2.22 -0.03 12.01
C ARG A 247 1.13 -1.10 12.06
N GLY A 248 0.19 -1.05 11.13
CA GLY A 248 -0.87 -2.04 10.99
C GLY A 248 -0.33 -3.45 10.76
N LEU A 249 0.54 -3.61 9.76
CA LEU A 249 1.18 -4.88 9.42
C LEU A 249 2.01 -5.43 10.59
N ALA A 250 2.73 -4.57 11.30
CA ALA A 250 3.58 -4.97 12.43
C ALA A 250 2.75 -5.52 13.60
N LEU A 251 1.66 -4.85 13.98
CA LEU A 251 0.84 -5.16 15.15
C LEU A 251 -0.27 -6.19 14.87
N GLY A 252 -0.85 -6.13 13.68
CA GLY A 252 -2.02 -6.96 13.31
C GLY A 252 -1.70 -8.20 12.50
N GLY A 253 -0.46 -8.36 12.06
CA GLY A 253 0.01 -9.43 11.17
C GLY A 253 0.02 -9.00 9.71
N ILE A 254 1.07 -9.41 8.99
CA ILE A 254 1.31 -9.01 7.60
C ILE A 254 0.24 -9.62 6.69
N ALA A 255 0.03 -10.93 6.79
CA ALA A 255 -0.96 -11.63 5.99
C ALA A 255 -2.38 -11.15 6.29
N ALA A 256 -2.73 -11.02 7.58
CA ALA A 256 -4.07 -10.63 8.01
C ALA A 256 -4.44 -9.20 7.60
N VAL A 257 -3.62 -8.22 8.00
CA VAL A 257 -3.87 -6.79 7.71
C VAL A 257 -3.73 -6.52 6.22
N GLY A 258 -2.85 -7.22 5.52
CA GLY A 258 -2.70 -7.15 4.07
C GLY A 258 -4.02 -7.36 3.31
N GLN A 259 -4.95 -8.19 3.83
CA GLN A 259 -6.26 -8.42 3.21
C GLN A 259 -7.16 -7.17 3.16
N LEU A 260 -6.91 -6.17 4.01
CA LEU A 260 -7.67 -4.90 3.96
C LEU A 260 -7.55 -4.21 2.60
N GLN A 261 -6.47 -4.45 1.86
CA GLN A 261 -6.30 -3.88 0.52
C GLN A 261 -7.29 -4.40 -0.52
N LEU A 262 -7.94 -5.55 -0.30
CA LEU A 262 -9.05 -5.98 -1.14
C LEU A 262 -10.21 -4.98 -1.16
N LEU A 263 -10.34 -4.16 -0.11
CA LEU A 263 -11.37 -3.12 -0.01
C LEU A 263 -10.96 -1.82 -0.71
N GLN A 264 -9.67 -1.61 -0.95
CA GLN A 264 -9.13 -0.36 -1.50
C GLN A 264 -9.77 0.06 -2.83
N PRO A 265 -9.97 -0.80 -3.84
CA PRO A 265 -10.61 -0.42 -5.09
C PRO A 265 -12.03 0.14 -4.89
N PHE A 266 -12.81 -0.45 -3.99
CA PHE A 266 -14.20 -0.06 -3.74
C PHE A 266 -14.30 1.28 -3.03
N PHE A 267 -13.44 1.53 -2.04
CA PHE A 267 -13.34 2.87 -1.42
C PHE A 267 -12.83 3.92 -2.40
N GLY A 268 -11.88 3.55 -3.27
CA GLY A 268 -11.40 4.44 -4.33
C GLY A 268 -12.49 4.80 -5.33
N LEU A 269 -13.31 3.82 -5.76
CA LEU A 269 -14.45 4.03 -6.64
C LEU A 269 -15.56 4.84 -5.95
N ALA A 270 -15.88 4.56 -4.69
CA ALA A 270 -16.85 5.35 -3.93
C ALA A 270 -16.41 6.82 -3.80
N LEU A 271 -15.13 7.05 -3.56
CA LEU A 271 -14.57 8.40 -3.50
C LEU A 271 -14.58 9.09 -4.88
N ALA A 272 -14.27 8.35 -5.95
CA ALA A 272 -14.38 8.86 -7.32
C ALA A 272 -15.83 9.20 -7.68
N ALA A 273 -16.80 8.36 -7.30
CA ALA A 273 -18.22 8.63 -7.48
C ALA A 273 -18.65 9.92 -6.77
N TRP A 274 -18.19 10.12 -5.54
CA TRP A 274 -18.51 11.31 -4.77
C TRP A 274 -17.83 12.59 -5.31
N LEU A 275 -16.54 12.51 -5.67
CA LEU A 275 -15.76 13.67 -6.13
C LEU A 275 -15.99 14.00 -7.61
N LEU A 276 -16.15 12.97 -8.45
CA LEU A 276 -16.22 13.09 -9.90
C LEU A 276 -17.64 12.85 -10.45
N HIS A 277 -18.61 12.59 -9.54
CA HIS A 277 -20.01 12.26 -9.86
C HIS A 277 -20.17 11.06 -10.80
N GLU A 278 -19.26 10.07 -10.68
CA GLU A 278 -19.31 8.82 -11.43
C GLU A 278 -20.43 7.89 -10.89
N PRO A 279 -21.19 7.17 -11.76
CA PRO A 279 -22.26 6.30 -11.30
C PRO A 279 -21.71 5.06 -10.56
N VAL A 280 -22.34 4.73 -9.42
CA VAL A 280 -22.04 3.48 -8.67
C VAL A 280 -22.97 2.38 -9.14
N SER A 281 -22.41 1.28 -9.65
CA SER A 281 -23.23 0.14 -10.11
C SER A 281 -23.68 -0.75 -8.94
N VAL A 282 -24.85 -1.40 -9.09
CA VAL A 282 -25.36 -2.38 -8.12
C VAL A 282 -24.38 -3.58 -8.00
N ALA A 283 -23.76 -3.97 -9.11
CA ALA A 283 -22.74 -5.02 -9.12
C ALA A 283 -21.55 -4.65 -8.21
N MET A 284 -21.08 -3.41 -8.22
CA MET A 284 -20.02 -2.92 -7.35
C MET A 284 -20.40 -3.09 -5.87
N ILE A 285 -21.64 -2.76 -5.48
CA ILE A 285 -22.10 -2.92 -4.09
C ILE A 285 -22.12 -4.42 -3.73
N GLY A 286 -22.66 -5.28 -4.59
CA GLY A 286 -22.73 -6.73 -4.36
C GLY A 286 -21.34 -7.35 -4.19
N VAL A 287 -20.40 -7.05 -5.10
CA VAL A 287 -19.03 -7.58 -5.02
C VAL A 287 -18.33 -7.05 -3.77
N THR A 288 -18.51 -5.76 -3.41
CA THR A 288 -17.94 -5.18 -2.19
C THR A 288 -18.37 -5.96 -0.95
N LEU A 289 -19.66 -6.28 -0.81
CA LEU A 289 -20.18 -7.04 0.34
C LEU A 289 -19.52 -8.42 0.45
N VAL A 290 -19.38 -9.14 -0.67
CA VAL A 290 -18.71 -10.46 -0.67
C VAL A 290 -17.23 -10.33 -0.33
N VAL A 291 -16.54 -9.31 -0.84
CA VAL A 291 -15.13 -9.05 -0.52
C VAL A 291 -14.96 -8.70 0.97
N VAL A 292 -15.86 -7.92 1.56
CA VAL A 292 -15.85 -7.67 3.02
C VAL A 292 -15.95 -8.98 3.82
N LEU A 293 -16.81 -9.92 3.39
CA LEU A 293 -16.90 -11.24 4.03
C LEU A 293 -15.61 -12.05 3.86
N CYS A 294 -14.96 -11.98 2.68
CA CYS A 294 -13.65 -12.62 2.45
C CYS A 294 -12.57 -12.04 3.38
N VAL A 295 -12.51 -10.72 3.55
CA VAL A 295 -11.57 -10.06 4.48
C VAL A 295 -11.83 -10.48 5.92
N ALA A 296 -13.09 -10.54 6.34
CA ALA A 296 -13.47 -11.00 7.68
C ALA A 296 -13.11 -12.47 7.92
N GLY A 297 -13.35 -13.35 6.91
CA GLY A 297 -12.97 -14.76 6.93
C GLY A 297 -11.45 -14.92 7.01
N ALA A 298 -10.70 -14.26 6.15
CA ALA A 298 -9.24 -14.29 6.17
C ALA A 298 -8.68 -13.82 7.53
N LYS A 299 -9.24 -12.74 8.10
CA LYS A 299 -8.88 -12.28 9.46
C LYS A 299 -9.06 -13.40 10.50
N LYS A 300 -10.20 -14.09 10.49
CA LYS A 300 -10.51 -15.15 11.46
C LYS A 300 -9.51 -16.31 11.40
N PHE A 301 -8.99 -16.63 10.23
CA PHE A 301 -8.10 -17.77 9.99
C PHE A 301 -6.63 -17.39 9.73
N SER A 302 -6.27 -16.15 10.05
CA SER A 302 -4.90 -15.62 9.86
C SER A 302 -3.88 -16.11 10.89
N LYS A 303 -4.34 -16.77 11.94
CA LYS A 303 -3.51 -17.36 13.03
C LYS A 303 -3.77 -18.86 13.14
#